data_7756a05e84de93461fb7dc57bd93b495
#
_entry.id   7756a05e84de93461fb7dc57bd93b495
#
_cell.length_a   1.000
_cell.length_b   1.000
_cell.length_c   1.000
_cell.angle_alpha   90.00
_cell.angle_beta   90.00
_cell.angle_gamma   90.00
#
_symmetry.space_group_name_H-M   'P 1'
#
loop_
_entity.id
_entity.type
_entity.pdbx_description
1 polymer ?
#
loop_
_entity_poly.entity_id
_entity_poly.type
_entity_poly.pdbx_seq_one_letter_code
_entity_poly.pdbx_strand_id
1 'polypeptide(L)'
;MTRNSFAYACNLILFLTSFILVAPLAAQETGSAPNYDRPWQHFAQASGPQSGQSVSLPPAPGPVVFRKAVPYKTTGYNPYSVAIADVNGDGKLDLVVANENQIKNDPQGSVSVLLGKGNGTFHPAVNYSSGGQGAFSVSVADVNGDGKLDLIVANGCLATSCSTGAVGVLLGKGDGTFKKPLVYSSGAPSVFGSRVAVGDLNGDGKLDLAVATTGVGCGNGCPPGLVGVLLGNGDGTFKKAKTYHTGGFDAIGWVVIADVNGDKKPDLVVANYCAAECSFPPAEGSVGVLLGNGNGTFQAVKRYLSGGSGAISVAVADLNKDGRPDILVANCGPEACGPGSPGGNVGVLMGKGNGTFKPAVSYPAENSPFDVVAADVNGDGNLDIVVSNWGTPNAGTNDGAVTVLRGKGDGTFRTAQTFPSGGAEAPSVAVADVNKDGRPDIVLACVADTLSQTSTGVVTVLINVTKSAPRPVQTPATLQ
;
A
#
# COMPACT_ATOMS: atom_id res chain seq x y z
N MET A 1 -18.06 13.61 49.22
CA MET A 1 -16.99 12.61 49.01
C MET A 1 -17.09 12.17 47.58
N THR A 2 -16.34 12.82 46.72
CA THR A 2 -16.39 12.76 45.27
C THR A 2 -15.44 11.66 44.80
N ARG A 3 -15.95 10.65 44.12
CA ARG A 3 -15.14 9.66 43.39
C ARG A 3 -14.75 10.27 42.05
N ASN A 4 -13.50 10.59 41.89
CA ASN A 4 -12.90 10.90 40.59
C ASN A 4 -12.74 9.60 39.79
N SER A 5 -13.53 9.48 38.74
CA SER A 5 -13.34 8.50 37.71
C SER A 5 -12.22 8.99 36.79
N PHE A 6 -11.08 8.37 36.85
CA PHE A 6 -10.04 8.51 35.83
C PHE A 6 -10.51 7.73 34.58
N ALA A 7 -11.10 8.47 33.64
CA ALA A 7 -11.24 8.00 32.29
C ALA A 7 -9.88 8.20 31.59
N TYR A 8 -9.05 7.16 31.52
CA TYR A 8 -7.97 7.10 30.56
C TYR A 8 -8.62 6.95 29.17
N ALA A 9 -8.76 8.07 28.48
CA ALA A 9 -8.98 8.04 27.05
C ALA A 9 -7.71 7.44 26.43
N CYS A 10 -7.76 6.15 26.15
CA CYS A 10 -6.82 5.52 25.25
C CYS A 10 -7.08 6.15 23.88
N ASN A 11 -6.30 7.17 23.50
CA ASN A 11 -6.24 7.66 22.14
C ASN A 11 -5.66 6.52 21.30
N LEU A 12 -6.54 5.64 20.88
CA LEU A 12 -6.20 4.54 20.00
C LEU A 12 -5.98 5.12 18.62
N ILE A 13 -4.75 5.14 18.22
CA ILE A 13 -4.30 5.62 16.94
C ILE A 13 -4.64 4.55 15.91
N LEU A 14 -5.54 4.89 15.00
CA LEU A 14 -6.03 4.05 13.93
C LEU A 14 -5.10 4.12 12.72
N PHE A 15 -4.74 2.99 12.18
CA PHE A 15 -3.72 2.88 11.14
C PHE A 15 -4.15 2.11 9.92
N LEU A 16 -3.81 2.59 8.74
CA LEU A 16 -4.13 1.90 7.49
C LEU A 16 -3.74 2.53 6.19
N THR A 17 -3.35 1.76 5.20
CA THR A 17 -3.18 2.18 3.82
C THR A 17 -3.11 1.14 2.72
N SER A 18 -2.69 1.53 1.54
CA SER A 18 -3.08 1.07 0.24
C SER A 18 -2.10 0.24 -0.51
N PHE A 19 -2.62 -0.58 -1.35
CA PHE A 19 -1.92 -1.25 -2.44
C PHE A 19 -2.18 -0.58 -3.77
N ILE A 20 -1.13 -0.51 -4.58
CA ILE A 20 -1.21 -0.14 -5.98
C ILE A 20 -0.97 -1.38 -6.82
N LEU A 21 -1.90 -1.67 -7.68
CA LEU A 21 -1.62 -2.39 -8.92
C LEU A 21 -1.28 -1.33 -9.97
N VAL A 22 0.01 -1.09 -10.22
CA VAL A 22 0.41 -0.36 -11.41
C VAL A 22 0.34 -1.34 -12.56
N ALA A 23 -0.74 -1.28 -13.33
CA ALA A 23 -0.76 -1.93 -14.63
C ALA A 23 0.11 -1.10 -15.59
N PRO A 24 1.11 -1.69 -16.26
CA PRO A 24 1.82 -0.97 -17.30
C PRO A 24 0.88 -0.73 -18.48
N LEU A 25 0.89 0.49 -19.03
CA LEU A 25 0.29 0.81 -20.30
C LEU A 25 0.92 -0.05 -21.39
N ALA A 26 0.23 -1.10 -21.83
CA ALA A 26 0.55 -1.78 -23.06
C ALA A 26 -0.19 -1.10 -24.20
N ALA A 27 0.57 -0.74 -25.23
CA ALA A 27 0.03 -0.31 -26.52
C ALA A 27 -0.95 -1.35 -27.05
N GLN A 28 -2.12 -0.92 -27.54
CA GLN A 28 -3.11 -1.76 -28.17
C GLN A 28 -2.53 -2.41 -29.43
N GLU A 29 -2.38 -3.72 -29.40
CA GLU A 29 -2.46 -4.54 -30.60
C GLU A 29 -3.76 -5.37 -30.54
N THR A 30 -4.42 -5.42 -31.68
CA THR A 30 -5.76 -5.96 -31.90
C THR A 30 -5.82 -7.47 -31.68
N GLY A 31 -6.75 -7.92 -30.80
CA GLY A 31 -7.45 -9.20 -30.92
C GLY A 31 -6.79 -10.42 -30.26
N SER A 32 -6.93 -10.53 -28.98
CA SER A 32 -7.16 -11.77 -28.20
C SER A 32 -7.36 -11.39 -26.74
N ALA A 33 -8.15 -12.17 -26.00
CA ALA A 33 -8.45 -11.92 -24.60
C ALA A 33 -7.18 -11.66 -23.76
N PRO A 34 -7.18 -10.70 -22.83
CA PRO A 34 -6.00 -10.39 -22.03
C PRO A 34 -5.66 -11.60 -21.14
N ASN A 35 -4.49 -12.17 -21.37
CA ASN A 35 -3.92 -13.22 -20.57
C ASN A 35 -3.38 -12.58 -19.28
N TYR A 36 -4.08 -12.75 -18.16
CA TYR A 36 -3.70 -12.23 -16.85
C TYR A 36 -2.53 -12.99 -16.17
N ASP A 37 -1.81 -13.81 -16.95
CA ASP A 37 -0.60 -14.48 -16.51
C ASP A 37 0.57 -13.50 -16.50
N ARG A 38 0.87 -12.90 -15.37
CA ARG A 38 2.14 -12.26 -14.95
C ARG A 38 2.12 -10.73 -14.71
N PRO A 39 1.85 -10.26 -13.50
CA PRO A 39 2.04 -8.85 -13.16
C PRO A 39 3.51 -8.39 -13.10
N TRP A 40 4.50 -9.25 -13.24
CA TRP A 40 5.92 -8.90 -13.02
C TRP A 40 6.92 -9.37 -14.06
N GLN A 41 6.51 -9.79 -15.26
CA GLN A 41 7.44 -10.22 -16.31
C GLN A 41 7.81 -9.17 -17.36
N HIS A 42 7.44 -7.91 -17.23
CA HIS A 42 7.85 -6.86 -18.17
C HIS A 42 9.05 -6.04 -17.71
N PHE A 43 10.07 -6.67 -17.12
CA PHE A 43 11.41 -6.07 -17.13
C PHE A 43 12.23 -6.77 -18.22
N ALA A 44 12.45 -6.04 -19.34
CA ALA A 44 13.24 -6.49 -20.46
C ALA A 44 14.62 -6.99 -19.99
N GLN A 45 15.01 -8.18 -20.45
CA GLN A 45 16.39 -8.67 -20.35
C GLN A 45 17.29 -7.71 -21.14
N ALA A 46 18.07 -6.90 -20.43
CA ALA A 46 19.21 -6.24 -21.01
C ALA A 46 20.33 -7.27 -21.12
N SER A 47 20.75 -7.56 -22.35
CA SER A 47 21.96 -8.33 -22.65
C SER A 47 23.16 -7.72 -21.95
N GLY A 48 23.97 -8.55 -21.24
CA GLY A 48 25.13 -8.13 -20.46
C GLY A 48 26.19 -7.42 -21.29
N PRO A 49 27.05 -6.60 -20.65
CA PRO A 49 27.99 -5.73 -21.33
C PRO A 49 29.16 -6.53 -21.91
N GLN A 50 29.45 -6.26 -23.18
CA GLN A 50 30.72 -6.62 -23.81
C GLN A 50 31.85 -5.81 -23.17
N SER A 51 32.94 -6.46 -22.83
CA SER A 51 34.14 -5.89 -22.22
C SER A 51 34.83 -4.90 -23.18
N GLY A 52 35.12 -3.68 -22.74
CA GLY A 52 36.19 -2.89 -23.29
C GLY A 52 35.94 -1.44 -23.70
N GLN A 53 34.92 -0.75 -23.20
CA GLN A 53 34.84 0.72 -23.33
C GLN A 53 34.62 1.37 -21.97
N SER A 54 35.46 2.34 -21.63
CA SER A 54 35.23 3.23 -20.49
C SER A 54 34.01 4.08 -20.79
N VAL A 55 32.84 3.59 -20.40
CA VAL A 55 31.60 4.37 -20.42
C VAL A 55 31.72 5.35 -19.27
N SER A 56 31.81 6.64 -19.57
CA SER A 56 31.59 7.67 -18.57
C SER A 56 30.20 7.44 -17.99
N LEU A 57 30.12 7.11 -16.71
CA LEU A 57 28.85 6.98 -16.00
C LEU A 57 28.04 8.26 -16.25
N PRO A 58 26.77 8.16 -16.64
CA PRO A 58 25.92 9.32 -16.75
C PRO A 58 25.96 10.08 -15.42
N PRO A 59 25.88 11.43 -15.44
CA PRO A 59 25.88 12.20 -14.21
C PRO A 59 24.76 11.66 -13.29
N ALA A 60 25.09 11.54 -12.00
CA ALA A 60 24.12 11.05 -11.01
C ALA A 60 22.81 11.85 -11.16
N PRO A 61 21.65 11.16 -11.22
CA PRO A 61 20.37 11.84 -11.38
C PRO A 61 20.22 12.90 -10.29
N GLY A 62 19.68 14.06 -10.68
CA GLY A 62 19.45 15.18 -9.76
C GLY A 62 18.47 14.83 -8.64
N PRO A 63 18.28 15.71 -7.66
CA PRO A 63 17.26 15.52 -6.64
C PRO A 63 15.88 15.37 -7.27
N VAL A 64 15.00 14.58 -6.62
CA VAL A 64 13.58 14.50 -7.00
C VAL A 64 12.93 15.84 -6.75
N VAL A 65 12.05 16.28 -7.64
CA VAL A 65 11.37 17.56 -7.52
C VAL A 65 9.88 17.39 -7.80
N PHE A 66 9.04 17.79 -6.85
CA PHE A 66 7.58 17.81 -7.01
C PHE A 66 7.05 19.24 -6.98
N ARG A 67 5.95 19.47 -7.67
CA ARG A 67 5.15 20.70 -7.47
C ARG A 67 4.52 20.65 -6.08
N LYS A 68 4.13 21.83 -5.58
CA LYS A 68 3.34 21.90 -4.35
C LYS A 68 2.11 21.01 -4.47
N ALA A 69 1.83 20.23 -3.41
CA ALA A 69 0.67 19.35 -3.36
C ALA A 69 -0.64 20.09 -3.59
N VAL A 70 -1.53 19.50 -4.37
CA VAL A 70 -2.87 20.00 -4.64
C VAL A 70 -3.88 19.12 -3.94
N PRO A 71 -4.64 19.65 -2.94
CA PRO A 71 -5.64 18.88 -2.23
C PRO A 71 -6.97 18.80 -3.00
N TYR A 72 -7.57 17.62 -2.98
CA TYR A 72 -8.93 17.33 -3.45
C TYR A 72 -9.75 16.79 -2.29
N LYS A 73 -10.92 17.38 -2.02
CA LYS A 73 -11.79 16.92 -0.93
C LYS A 73 -12.35 15.54 -1.25
N THR A 74 -12.24 14.62 -0.31
CA THR A 74 -13.07 13.42 -0.27
C THR A 74 -14.44 13.79 0.29
N THR A 75 -15.46 12.99 0.02
CA THR A 75 -16.79 13.21 0.61
C THR A 75 -16.97 12.47 1.94
N GLY A 76 -15.98 11.64 2.31
CA GLY A 76 -15.89 10.96 3.59
C GLY A 76 -14.89 11.61 4.55
N TYR A 77 -14.86 11.10 5.76
CA TYR A 77 -13.96 11.54 6.83
C TYR A 77 -12.86 10.51 7.06
N ASN A 78 -11.70 10.98 7.49
CA ASN A 78 -10.54 10.15 7.79
C ASN A 78 -10.20 9.19 6.64
N PRO A 79 -9.70 9.69 5.49
CA PRO A 79 -9.22 8.83 4.43
C PRO A 79 -7.95 8.08 4.87
N TYR A 80 -7.99 6.77 4.74
CA TYR A 80 -6.90 5.89 5.16
C TYR A 80 -6.19 5.18 4.02
N SER A 81 -6.78 5.17 2.84
CA SER A 81 -6.26 4.39 1.73
C SER A 81 -6.59 5.05 0.41
N VAL A 82 -5.62 5.13 -0.49
CA VAL A 82 -5.85 5.56 -1.87
C VAL A 82 -5.35 4.50 -2.85
N ALA A 83 -6.16 4.17 -3.84
CA ALA A 83 -5.78 3.40 -5.02
C ALA A 83 -5.93 4.27 -6.27
N ILE A 84 -5.13 3.98 -7.30
CA ILE A 84 -5.14 4.67 -8.58
C ILE A 84 -5.47 3.66 -9.67
N ALA A 85 -6.54 3.86 -10.43
CA ALA A 85 -6.93 2.99 -11.53
C ALA A 85 -7.87 3.74 -12.49
N ASP A 86 -7.98 3.30 -13.73
CA ASP A 86 -9.00 3.78 -14.67
C ASP A 86 -10.30 2.97 -14.46
N VAL A 87 -11.16 3.46 -13.57
CA VAL A 87 -12.40 2.73 -13.18
C VAL A 87 -13.58 2.99 -14.11
N ASN A 88 -13.41 3.92 -15.07
CA ASN A 88 -14.45 4.24 -16.05
C ASN A 88 -14.08 3.84 -17.49
N GLY A 89 -12.86 3.34 -17.72
CA GLY A 89 -12.40 2.87 -19.02
C GLY A 89 -12.10 4.00 -20.03
N ASP A 90 -11.89 5.25 -19.56
CA ASP A 90 -11.63 6.39 -20.46
C ASP A 90 -10.12 6.60 -20.73
N GLY A 91 -9.29 5.72 -20.23
CA GLY A 91 -7.84 5.73 -20.37
C GLY A 91 -7.15 6.77 -19.48
N LYS A 92 -7.85 7.39 -18.52
CA LYS A 92 -7.28 8.31 -17.54
C LYS A 92 -7.34 7.69 -16.15
N LEU A 93 -6.32 7.93 -15.36
CA LEU A 93 -6.26 7.39 -14.01
C LEU A 93 -7.17 8.18 -13.07
N ASP A 94 -8.00 7.44 -12.33
CA ASP A 94 -8.92 7.92 -11.30
C ASP A 94 -8.35 7.63 -9.91
N LEU A 95 -8.88 8.32 -8.88
CA LEU A 95 -8.53 8.09 -7.49
C LEU A 95 -9.70 7.42 -6.77
N VAL A 96 -9.40 6.34 -6.06
CA VAL A 96 -10.34 5.61 -5.21
C VAL A 96 -9.84 5.68 -3.77
N VAL A 97 -10.63 6.27 -2.88
CA VAL A 97 -10.20 6.59 -1.51
C VAL A 97 -11.11 5.92 -0.50
N ALA A 98 -10.57 5.05 0.34
CA ALA A 98 -11.29 4.50 1.47
C ALA A 98 -11.29 5.50 2.63
N ASN A 99 -12.47 5.82 3.13
CA ASN A 99 -12.66 6.72 4.26
C ASN A 99 -13.23 5.94 5.45
N GLU A 100 -12.61 6.07 6.61
CA GLU A 100 -13.07 5.40 7.82
C GLU A 100 -14.54 5.66 8.08
N ASN A 101 -14.97 6.92 7.93
CA ASN A 101 -16.33 7.34 8.20
C ASN A 101 -16.98 7.98 6.97
N GLN A 102 -18.27 7.70 6.77
CA GLN A 102 -19.05 8.33 5.71
C GLN A 102 -19.39 9.77 6.05
N ILE A 103 -19.81 10.02 7.29
CA ILE A 103 -20.04 11.34 7.87
C ILE A 103 -19.34 11.42 9.23
N LYS A 104 -19.17 12.63 9.76
CA LYS A 104 -18.52 12.85 11.05
C LYS A 104 -19.22 12.06 12.16
N ASN A 105 -18.45 11.27 12.91
CA ASN A 105 -18.91 10.43 14.02
C ASN A 105 -19.90 9.31 13.64
N ASP A 106 -20.04 8.98 12.36
CA ASP A 106 -20.76 7.78 11.90
C ASP A 106 -19.74 6.67 11.69
N PRO A 107 -19.88 5.50 12.31
CA PRO A 107 -18.96 4.40 12.10
C PRO A 107 -19.01 3.76 10.71
N GLN A 108 -20.01 4.10 9.87
CA GLN A 108 -20.15 3.56 8.53
C GLN A 108 -18.98 4.01 7.64
N GLY A 109 -18.25 3.04 7.09
CA GLY A 109 -17.18 3.29 6.15
C GLY A 109 -17.70 3.69 4.76
N SER A 110 -16.88 4.41 4.01
CA SER A 110 -17.21 4.79 2.64
C SER A 110 -16.02 4.77 1.70
N VAL A 111 -16.30 4.81 0.39
CA VAL A 111 -15.31 4.97 -0.66
C VAL A 111 -15.65 6.18 -1.51
N SER A 112 -14.72 7.11 -1.64
CA SER A 112 -14.81 8.25 -2.54
C SER A 112 -14.09 7.95 -3.85
N VAL A 113 -14.76 8.19 -4.99
CA VAL A 113 -14.20 8.03 -6.34
C VAL A 113 -14.08 9.39 -6.98
N LEU A 114 -12.88 9.76 -7.43
CA LEU A 114 -12.58 11.01 -8.11
C LEU A 114 -12.10 10.69 -9.53
N LEU A 115 -12.93 10.93 -10.53
CA LEU A 115 -12.58 10.66 -11.92
C LEU A 115 -11.51 11.62 -12.42
N GLY A 116 -10.49 11.09 -13.10
CA GLY A 116 -9.35 11.83 -13.59
C GLY A 116 -9.65 12.58 -14.88
N LYS A 117 -9.01 13.75 -15.06
CA LYS A 117 -9.07 14.52 -16.32
C LYS A 117 -7.88 14.23 -17.25
N GLY A 118 -6.94 13.39 -16.78
CA GLY A 118 -5.74 13.02 -17.54
C GLY A 118 -4.64 14.10 -17.60
N ASN A 119 -4.75 15.13 -16.79
CA ASN A 119 -3.79 16.24 -16.69
C ASN A 119 -3.34 16.49 -15.24
N GLY A 120 -3.48 15.48 -14.38
CA GLY A 120 -3.18 15.57 -12.93
C GLY A 120 -4.27 16.28 -12.12
N THR A 121 -5.44 16.56 -12.72
CA THR A 121 -6.60 17.10 -12.00
C THR A 121 -7.79 16.17 -12.06
N PHE A 122 -8.71 16.31 -11.11
CA PHE A 122 -9.80 15.36 -10.89
C PHE A 122 -11.15 16.07 -10.81
N HIS A 123 -12.22 15.32 -11.07
CA HIS A 123 -13.59 15.74 -10.82
C HIS A 123 -13.91 15.69 -9.33
N PRO A 124 -14.99 16.35 -8.87
CA PRO A 124 -15.47 16.21 -7.50
C PRO A 124 -15.74 14.75 -7.15
N ALA A 125 -15.45 14.37 -5.89
CA ALA A 125 -15.64 13.02 -5.41
C ALA A 125 -17.11 12.59 -5.40
N VAL A 126 -17.36 11.34 -5.78
CA VAL A 126 -18.64 10.65 -5.59
C VAL A 126 -18.45 9.57 -4.52
N ASN A 127 -19.37 9.50 -3.55
CA ASN A 127 -19.23 8.60 -2.40
C ASN A 127 -20.12 7.36 -2.51
N TYR A 128 -19.56 6.21 -2.08
CA TYR A 128 -20.25 4.92 -2.02
C TYR A 128 -20.07 4.33 -0.61
N SER A 129 -21.11 3.65 -0.09
CA SER A 129 -20.97 2.86 1.14
C SER A 129 -19.98 1.73 0.93
N SER A 130 -19.08 1.52 1.88
CA SER A 130 -18.12 0.40 1.85
C SER A 130 -18.75 -0.96 2.23
N GLY A 131 -19.95 -0.96 2.80
CA GLY A 131 -20.65 -2.15 3.26
C GLY A 131 -20.29 -2.61 4.68
N GLY A 132 -19.47 -1.85 5.39
CA GLY A 132 -19.07 -2.14 6.77
C GLY A 132 -18.76 -0.87 7.54
N GLN A 133 -18.22 -1.03 8.75
CA GLN A 133 -17.78 0.08 9.58
C GLN A 133 -16.26 0.25 9.47
N GLY A 134 -15.82 1.50 9.37
CA GLY A 134 -14.42 1.83 9.25
C GLY A 134 -13.80 1.26 7.97
N ALA A 135 -13.93 1.93 6.83
CA ALA A 135 -13.26 1.52 5.61
C ALA A 135 -11.79 1.95 5.68
N PHE A 136 -10.93 0.96 5.74
CA PHE A 136 -9.51 1.19 5.98
C PHE A 136 -8.60 0.89 4.80
N SER A 137 -9.03 0.10 3.85
CA SER A 137 -8.27 -0.21 2.66
C SER A 137 -9.19 -0.39 1.46
N VAL A 138 -8.72 0.02 0.31
CA VAL A 138 -9.37 -0.29 -0.97
C VAL A 138 -8.36 -0.86 -1.95
N SER A 139 -8.74 -1.94 -2.62
CA SER A 139 -8.07 -2.50 -3.79
C SER A 139 -9.03 -2.43 -4.98
N VAL A 140 -8.46 -2.36 -6.18
CA VAL A 140 -9.22 -2.27 -7.43
C VAL A 140 -8.83 -3.43 -8.33
N ALA A 141 -9.80 -4.27 -8.72
CA ALA A 141 -9.57 -5.43 -9.59
C ALA A 141 -10.90 -5.89 -10.21
N ASP A 142 -10.86 -6.57 -11.34
CA ASP A 142 -12.02 -7.24 -11.92
C ASP A 142 -12.19 -8.63 -11.27
N VAL A 143 -13.00 -8.70 -10.21
CA VAL A 143 -13.19 -9.95 -9.45
C VAL A 143 -14.32 -10.83 -9.98
N ASN A 144 -15.07 -10.33 -11.00
CA ASN A 144 -16.16 -11.07 -11.61
C ASN A 144 -15.90 -11.47 -13.08
N GLY A 145 -14.75 -11.03 -13.65
CA GLY A 145 -14.34 -11.38 -15.01
C GLY A 145 -15.17 -10.69 -16.11
N ASP A 146 -15.83 -9.55 -15.81
CA ASP A 146 -16.67 -8.84 -16.79
C ASP A 146 -15.92 -7.73 -17.55
N GLY A 147 -14.61 -7.59 -17.30
CA GLY A 147 -13.74 -6.60 -17.92
C GLY A 147 -13.86 -5.20 -17.32
N LYS A 148 -14.59 -5.03 -16.22
CA LYS A 148 -14.74 -3.76 -15.51
C LYS A 148 -14.12 -3.87 -14.14
N LEU A 149 -13.50 -2.78 -13.69
CA LEU A 149 -12.86 -2.76 -12.39
C LEU A 149 -13.88 -2.63 -11.26
N ASP A 150 -13.75 -3.50 -10.26
CA ASP A 150 -14.52 -3.55 -9.03
C ASP A 150 -13.71 -2.97 -7.87
N LEU A 151 -14.40 -2.57 -6.79
CA LEU A 151 -13.75 -2.10 -5.57
C LEU A 151 -13.88 -3.16 -4.47
N ILE A 152 -12.76 -3.51 -3.88
CA ILE A 152 -12.67 -4.43 -2.76
C ILE A 152 -12.23 -3.63 -1.53
N VAL A 153 -13.10 -3.52 -0.54
CA VAL A 153 -12.90 -2.63 0.62
C VAL A 153 -12.79 -3.45 1.89
N ALA A 154 -11.65 -3.35 2.56
CA ALA A 154 -11.52 -3.91 3.89
C ALA A 154 -12.07 -2.94 4.94
N ASN A 155 -13.03 -3.42 5.72
CA ASN A 155 -13.68 -2.70 6.80
C ASN A 155 -13.27 -3.29 8.15
N GLY A 156 -13.13 -2.44 9.15
CA GLY A 156 -12.78 -2.87 10.51
C GLY A 156 -13.84 -3.80 11.10
N CYS A 157 -15.12 -3.53 10.86
CA CYS A 157 -16.20 -4.31 11.44
C CYS A 157 -17.29 -4.63 10.42
N LEU A 158 -17.90 -5.81 10.60
CA LEU A 158 -19.10 -6.22 9.85
C LEU A 158 -20.36 -5.54 10.39
N ALA A 159 -20.46 -5.36 11.70
CA ALA A 159 -21.60 -4.80 12.41
C ALA A 159 -21.16 -4.01 13.64
N THR A 160 -22.09 -3.34 14.31
CA THR A 160 -21.84 -2.53 15.51
C THR A 160 -21.17 -3.27 16.67
N SER A 161 -21.26 -4.60 16.71
CA SER A 161 -20.60 -5.43 17.72
C SER A 161 -19.10 -5.61 17.49
N CYS A 162 -18.57 -5.24 16.33
CA CYS A 162 -17.16 -5.39 15.94
C CYS A 162 -16.51 -6.75 16.24
N SER A 163 -17.29 -7.81 16.21
CA SER A 163 -16.80 -9.16 16.51
C SER A 163 -15.99 -9.78 15.37
N THR A 164 -16.16 -9.29 14.15
CA THR A 164 -15.44 -9.77 12.96
C THR A 164 -15.22 -8.62 11.99
N GLY A 165 -14.05 -8.59 11.34
CA GLY A 165 -13.77 -7.71 10.22
C GLY A 165 -14.63 -8.07 8.99
N ALA A 166 -14.79 -7.12 8.08
CA ALA A 166 -15.57 -7.29 6.88
C ALA A 166 -14.83 -6.89 5.60
N VAL A 167 -15.25 -7.48 4.50
CA VAL A 167 -14.85 -7.08 3.15
C VAL A 167 -16.10 -6.72 2.37
N GLY A 168 -16.17 -5.48 1.87
CA GLY A 168 -17.19 -5.05 0.93
C GLY A 168 -16.67 -5.17 -0.50
N VAL A 169 -17.48 -5.74 -1.39
CA VAL A 169 -17.19 -5.88 -2.81
C VAL A 169 -18.22 -5.08 -3.60
N LEU A 170 -17.78 -4.02 -4.26
CA LEU A 170 -18.63 -3.13 -5.06
C LEU A 170 -18.35 -3.40 -6.54
N LEU A 171 -19.24 -4.09 -7.21
CA LEU A 171 -19.07 -4.41 -8.63
C LEU A 171 -19.22 -3.15 -9.49
N GLY A 172 -18.22 -2.92 -10.35
CA GLY A 172 -18.18 -1.80 -11.27
C GLY A 172 -19.18 -1.91 -12.40
N LYS A 173 -19.61 -0.77 -12.94
CA LYS A 173 -20.44 -0.72 -14.14
C LYS A 173 -19.64 -0.32 -15.38
N GLY A 174 -18.36 0.04 -15.21
CA GLY A 174 -17.47 0.47 -16.28
C GLY A 174 -17.65 1.95 -16.68
N ASP A 175 -18.43 2.70 -15.95
CA ASP A 175 -18.68 4.14 -16.15
C ASP A 175 -18.22 4.98 -14.94
N GLY A 176 -17.40 4.42 -14.06
CA GLY A 176 -16.99 5.03 -12.81
C GLY A 176 -18.04 4.94 -11.70
N THR A 177 -19.14 4.22 -11.93
CA THR A 177 -20.16 3.96 -10.90
C THR A 177 -20.20 2.49 -10.50
N PHE A 178 -20.70 2.23 -9.29
CA PHE A 178 -20.63 0.91 -8.67
C PHE A 178 -22.00 0.45 -8.16
N LYS A 179 -22.15 -0.88 -8.06
CA LYS A 179 -23.32 -1.50 -7.42
C LYS A 179 -23.22 -1.38 -5.90
N LYS A 180 -24.30 -1.69 -5.19
CA LYS A 180 -24.29 -1.82 -3.73
C LYS A 180 -23.31 -2.91 -3.30
N PRO A 181 -22.60 -2.74 -2.17
CA PRO A 181 -21.61 -3.72 -1.75
C PRO A 181 -22.22 -5.07 -1.40
N LEU A 182 -21.57 -6.14 -1.86
CA LEU A 182 -21.69 -7.47 -1.27
C LEU A 182 -20.72 -7.55 -0.11
N VAL A 183 -21.14 -8.13 1.03
CA VAL A 183 -20.34 -8.08 2.25
C VAL A 183 -19.98 -9.47 2.74
N TYR A 184 -18.70 -9.68 3.05
CA TYR A 184 -18.13 -10.94 3.51
C TYR A 184 -17.41 -10.74 4.84
N SER A 185 -17.42 -11.74 5.71
CA SER A 185 -16.55 -11.76 6.89
C SER A 185 -15.11 -12.03 6.49
N SER A 186 -14.16 -11.29 7.05
CA SER A 186 -12.72 -11.55 6.88
C SER A 186 -12.24 -12.84 7.57
N GLY A 187 -13.10 -13.45 8.37
CA GLY A 187 -12.82 -14.70 9.09
C GLY A 187 -12.10 -14.52 10.41
N ALA A 188 -11.66 -13.33 10.75
CA ALA A 188 -10.96 -13.04 11.99
C ALA A 188 -11.58 -11.83 12.69
N PRO A 189 -11.49 -11.75 14.03
CA PRO A 189 -11.86 -10.54 14.75
C PRO A 189 -11.05 -9.36 14.23
N SER A 190 -11.70 -8.25 13.99
CA SER A 190 -11.02 -6.99 13.67
C SER A 190 -11.79 -5.86 14.32
N VAL A 191 -11.08 -4.93 14.92
CA VAL A 191 -11.67 -3.69 15.44
C VAL A 191 -11.07 -2.51 14.72
N PHE A 192 -9.86 -2.68 14.22
CA PHE A 192 -9.09 -1.63 13.56
C PHE A 192 -8.24 -2.26 12.46
N GLY A 193 -8.15 -1.59 11.34
CA GLY A 193 -7.09 -1.78 10.39
C GLY A 193 -7.05 -3.09 9.62
N SER A 194 -8.06 -3.41 8.86
CA SER A 194 -7.95 -4.50 7.89
C SER A 194 -7.35 -4.01 6.57
N ARG A 195 -6.53 -4.85 5.94
CA ARG A 195 -5.99 -4.65 4.59
C ARG A 195 -6.40 -5.79 3.70
N VAL A 196 -6.65 -5.47 2.43
CA VAL A 196 -6.96 -6.49 1.44
C VAL A 196 -5.97 -6.46 0.29
N ALA A 197 -5.42 -7.62 -0.04
CA ALA A 197 -4.71 -7.88 -1.27
C ALA A 197 -5.54 -8.84 -2.14
N VAL A 198 -5.44 -8.66 -3.46
CA VAL A 198 -6.22 -9.40 -4.45
C VAL A 198 -5.27 -10.15 -5.38
N GLY A 199 -5.50 -11.44 -5.61
CA GLY A 199 -4.70 -12.27 -6.52
C GLY A 199 -5.22 -13.69 -6.59
N ASP A 200 -4.85 -14.45 -7.61
CA ASP A 200 -5.21 -15.87 -7.75
C ASP A 200 -4.30 -16.74 -6.85
N LEU A 201 -4.77 -17.07 -5.65
CA LEU A 201 -4.00 -17.80 -4.63
C LEU A 201 -4.04 -19.34 -4.83
N ASN A 202 -4.94 -19.81 -5.68
CA ASN A 202 -5.16 -21.25 -5.87
C ASN A 202 -4.87 -21.73 -7.29
N GLY A 203 -4.55 -20.84 -8.23
CA GLY A 203 -4.19 -21.17 -9.61
C GLY A 203 -5.41 -21.54 -10.48
N ASP A 204 -6.63 -21.14 -10.09
CA ASP A 204 -7.85 -21.45 -10.85
C ASP A 204 -8.26 -20.35 -11.84
N GLY A 205 -7.45 -19.29 -11.96
CA GLY A 205 -7.68 -18.15 -12.84
C GLY A 205 -8.70 -17.14 -12.32
N LYS A 206 -9.18 -17.30 -11.10
CA LYS A 206 -10.11 -16.38 -10.44
C LYS A 206 -9.40 -15.63 -9.33
N LEU A 207 -9.80 -14.39 -9.12
CA LEU A 207 -9.18 -13.58 -8.08
C LEU A 207 -9.72 -13.93 -6.70
N ASP A 208 -8.80 -14.18 -5.78
CA ASP A 208 -9.01 -14.45 -4.37
C ASP A 208 -8.61 -13.23 -3.53
N LEU A 209 -8.97 -13.22 -2.25
CA LEU A 209 -8.65 -12.15 -1.32
C LEU A 209 -7.78 -12.67 -0.16
N ALA A 210 -6.75 -11.92 0.17
CA ALA A 210 -6.02 -12.05 1.44
C ALA A 210 -6.31 -10.80 2.28
N VAL A 211 -6.82 -10.99 3.50
CA VAL A 211 -7.24 -9.89 4.39
C VAL A 211 -6.47 -10.02 5.70
N ALA A 212 -5.51 -9.14 5.93
CA ALA A 212 -4.84 -9.07 7.22
C ALA A 212 -5.76 -8.35 8.24
N THR A 213 -5.79 -8.84 9.46
CA THR A 213 -6.69 -8.34 10.49
C THR A 213 -5.95 -8.09 11.80
N THR A 214 -6.30 -6.96 12.43
CA THR A 214 -5.86 -6.69 13.79
C THR A 214 -6.78 -7.42 14.77
N GLY A 215 -6.23 -8.07 15.74
CA GLY A 215 -7.04 -8.65 16.83
C GLY A 215 -7.73 -7.61 17.71
N VAL A 216 -8.66 -8.05 18.55
CA VAL A 216 -9.43 -7.19 19.45
C VAL A 216 -8.57 -6.78 20.66
N GLY A 217 -8.14 -5.51 20.70
CA GLY A 217 -7.73 -4.80 21.92
C GLY A 217 -6.41 -5.20 22.60
N CYS A 218 -5.46 -4.28 22.61
CA CYS A 218 -4.21 -4.38 23.37
C CYS A 218 -4.40 -3.95 24.85
N GLY A 219 -5.35 -4.50 25.58
CA GLY A 219 -5.56 -4.16 26.98
C GLY A 219 -4.70 -4.96 27.96
N ASN A 220 -4.50 -6.25 27.71
CA ASN A 220 -3.70 -7.18 28.51
C ASN A 220 -2.93 -8.18 27.62
N GLY A 221 -2.28 -7.70 26.57
CA GLY A 221 -1.59 -8.47 25.55
C GLY A 221 -2.28 -8.39 24.18
N CYS A 222 -1.53 -8.10 23.12
CA CYS A 222 -2.06 -8.08 21.77
C CYS A 222 -2.32 -9.52 21.28
N PRO A 223 -3.41 -9.77 20.58
CA PRO A 223 -3.66 -11.09 20.02
C PRO A 223 -2.69 -11.41 18.88
N PRO A 224 -2.45 -12.70 18.62
CA PRO A 224 -1.68 -13.11 17.44
C PRO A 224 -2.28 -12.54 16.16
N GLY A 225 -1.43 -12.04 15.27
CA GLY A 225 -1.84 -11.54 13.95
C GLY A 225 -2.44 -12.66 13.11
N LEU A 226 -3.48 -12.34 12.35
CA LEU A 226 -4.18 -13.29 11.48
C LEU A 226 -4.32 -12.71 10.07
N VAL A 227 -4.33 -13.59 9.08
CA VAL A 227 -4.73 -13.28 7.71
C VAL A 227 -5.86 -14.22 7.30
N GLY A 228 -6.99 -13.67 6.84
CA GLY A 228 -8.10 -14.41 6.26
C GLY A 228 -7.94 -14.53 4.75
N VAL A 229 -8.11 -15.73 4.21
CA VAL A 229 -8.07 -16.01 2.78
C VAL A 229 -9.47 -16.40 2.31
N LEU A 230 -10.00 -15.66 1.33
CA LEU A 230 -11.31 -15.90 0.75
C LEU A 230 -11.13 -16.27 -0.72
N LEU A 231 -11.43 -17.51 -1.08
CA LEU A 231 -11.32 -17.95 -2.48
C LEU A 231 -12.51 -17.44 -3.28
N GLY A 232 -12.23 -16.86 -4.45
CA GLY A 232 -13.22 -16.32 -5.36
C GLY A 232 -13.97 -17.39 -6.15
N ASN A 233 -15.21 -17.10 -6.50
CA ASN A 233 -16.00 -17.94 -7.41
C ASN A 233 -15.91 -17.47 -8.87
N GLY A 234 -15.29 -16.29 -9.11
CA GLY A 234 -15.15 -15.68 -10.43
C GLY A 234 -16.40 -14.92 -10.92
N ASP A 235 -17.36 -14.71 -10.04
CA ASP A 235 -18.59 -13.95 -10.30
C ASP A 235 -18.76 -12.75 -9.35
N GLY A 236 -17.68 -12.36 -8.68
CA GLY A 236 -17.68 -11.32 -7.64
C GLY A 236 -18.12 -11.83 -6.27
N THR A 237 -18.37 -13.14 -6.13
CA THR A 237 -18.67 -13.77 -4.84
C THR A 237 -17.47 -14.60 -4.33
N PHE A 238 -17.41 -14.78 -3.02
CA PHE A 238 -16.30 -15.43 -2.35
C PHE A 238 -16.74 -16.52 -1.38
N LYS A 239 -15.90 -17.55 -1.22
CA LYS A 239 -16.08 -18.62 -0.23
C LYS A 239 -15.81 -18.07 1.18
N LYS A 240 -16.24 -18.81 2.19
CA LYS A 240 -15.96 -18.47 3.59
C LYS A 240 -14.46 -18.39 3.83
N ALA A 241 -14.02 -17.37 4.56
CA ALA A 241 -12.62 -17.17 4.89
C ALA A 241 -12.01 -18.34 5.67
N LYS A 242 -10.77 -18.68 5.32
CA LYS A 242 -9.88 -19.55 6.11
C LYS A 242 -8.76 -18.69 6.68
N THR A 243 -8.47 -18.81 7.96
CA THR A 243 -7.50 -17.97 8.66
C THR A 243 -6.16 -18.67 8.87
N TYR A 244 -5.08 -17.87 8.83
CA TYR A 244 -3.71 -18.31 9.08
C TYR A 244 -3.03 -17.33 10.03
N HIS A 245 -2.13 -17.82 10.89
CA HIS A 245 -1.30 -16.98 11.76
C HIS A 245 -0.20 -16.27 10.94
N THR A 246 0.06 -15.00 11.24
CA THR A 246 1.07 -14.18 10.57
C THR A 246 2.46 -14.27 11.22
N GLY A 247 2.58 -14.97 12.33
CA GLY A 247 3.85 -15.21 13.04
C GLY A 247 4.29 -14.09 13.97
N GLY A 248 3.52 -13.04 14.09
CA GLY A 248 3.72 -11.95 15.04
C GLY A 248 2.43 -11.60 15.76
N PHE A 249 2.44 -10.49 16.44
CA PHE A 249 1.30 -9.97 17.17
C PHE A 249 0.83 -8.67 16.51
N ASP A 250 -0.48 -8.43 16.63
CA ASP A 250 -1.13 -7.26 16.09
C ASP A 250 -0.73 -7.04 14.62
N ALA A 251 -1.21 -7.91 13.74
CA ALA A 251 -1.04 -7.72 12.30
C ALA A 251 -1.84 -6.48 11.89
N ILE A 252 -1.24 -5.29 12.12
CA ILE A 252 -1.85 -3.99 11.77
C ILE A 252 -1.96 -3.84 10.25
N GLY A 253 -2.08 -4.92 9.59
CA GLY A 253 -2.79 -4.95 8.43
C GLY A 253 -2.17 -4.93 7.08
N TRP A 254 -0.90 -4.76 6.84
CA TRP A 254 -0.39 -4.90 5.47
C TRP A 254 -0.18 -6.34 5.10
N VAL A 255 -0.83 -6.76 4.01
CA VAL A 255 -0.58 -8.04 3.35
C VAL A 255 -0.29 -7.81 1.87
N VAL A 256 0.74 -8.46 1.37
CA VAL A 256 1.12 -8.51 -0.06
C VAL A 256 1.02 -9.94 -0.53
N ILE A 257 0.53 -10.10 -1.76
CA ILE A 257 0.59 -11.36 -2.51
C ILE A 257 1.76 -11.26 -3.49
N ALA A 258 2.75 -12.15 -3.38
CA ALA A 258 3.92 -12.18 -4.26
C ALA A 258 4.56 -13.58 -4.23
N ASP A 259 5.20 -14.02 -5.33
CA ASP A 259 6.02 -15.22 -5.32
C ASP A 259 7.43 -14.85 -4.83
N VAL A 260 7.72 -15.03 -3.56
CA VAL A 260 9.02 -14.66 -2.97
C VAL A 260 10.02 -15.81 -2.96
N ASN A 261 9.63 -16.97 -3.45
CA ASN A 261 10.50 -18.14 -3.53
C ASN A 261 10.82 -18.61 -4.96
N GLY A 262 10.17 -18.04 -5.98
CA GLY A 262 10.39 -18.34 -7.39
C GLY A 262 9.71 -19.63 -7.89
N ASP A 263 8.75 -20.20 -7.11
CA ASP A 263 8.05 -21.42 -7.47
C ASP A 263 6.77 -21.19 -8.28
N LYS A 264 6.47 -19.94 -8.61
CA LYS A 264 5.29 -19.45 -9.35
C LYS A 264 3.96 -19.65 -8.63
N LYS A 265 3.98 -19.90 -7.35
CA LYS A 265 2.80 -19.91 -6.50
C LYS A 265 2.79 -18.64 -5.64
N PRO A 266 1.64 -17.99 -5.53
CA PRO A 266 1.56 -16.79 -4.71
C PRO A 266 1.78 -17.10 -3.23
N ASP A 267 2.70 -16.34 -2.61
CA ASP A 267 2.97 -16.33 -1.19
C ASP A 267 2.30 -15.11 -0.54
N LEU A 268 2.17 -15.11 0.79
CA LEU A 268 1.72 -13.95 1.55
C LEU A 268 2.88 -13.38 2.38
N VAL A 269 3.05 -12.07 2.29
CA VAL A 269 3.98 -11.30 3.11
C VAL A 269 3.16 -10.33 3.96
N VAL A 270 3.28 -10.42 5.29
CA VAL A 270 2.42 -9.68 6.24
C VAL A 270 3.27 -8.91 7.24
N ALA A 271 2.99 -7.61 7.39
CA ALA A 271 3.59 -6.81 8.46
C ALA A 271 2.91 -7.12 9.80
N ASN A 272 3.70 -7.33 10.85
CA ASN A 272 3.24 -7.48 12.22
C ASN A 272 3.84 -6.36 13.06
N TYR A 273 3.00 -5.63 13.77
CA TYR A 273 3.41 -4.50 14.58
C TYR A 273 4.46 -4.88 15.61
N CYS A 274 4.30 -6.03 16.24
CA CYS A 274 5.25 -6.59 17.18
C CYS A 274 5.67 -8.02 16.79
N ALA A 275 6.96 -8.33 16.94
CA ALA A 275 7.49 -9.67 16.74
C ALA A 275 7.15 -10.61 17.89
N ALA A 276 7.05 -10.10 19.13
CA ALA A 276 6.64 -10.78 20.35
C ALA A 276 5.44 -10.07 20.94
N GLU A 277 4.95 -10.50 22.12
CA GLU A 277 3.87 -9.80 22.81
C GLU A 277 4.14 -8.29 22.86
N CYS A 278 3.18 -7.51 22.40
CA CYS A 278 3.33 -6.07 22.33
C CYS A 278 3.39 -5.47 23.73
N SER A 279 4.51 -4.89 24.06
CA SER A 279 4.68 -4.01 25.24
C SER A 279 4.68 -2.56 24.79
N PHE A 280 4.40 -1.63 25.66
CA PHE A 280 4.66 -0.20 25.44
C PHE A 280 5.97 0.19 26.11
N PRO A 281 6.91 0.84 25.41
CA PRO A 281 6.96 1.15 23.95
C PRO A 281 6.96 -0.10 23.07
N PRO A 282 6.53 0.01 21.79
CA PRO A 282 6.41 -1.15 20.92
C PRO A 282 7.76 -1.84 20.75
N ALA A 283 7.75 -3.16 20.91
CA ALA A 283 8.89 -4.00 20.64
C ALA A 283 9.23 -3.99 19.13
N GLU A 284 10.33 -4.63 18.78
CA GLU A 284 10.72 -4.81 17.38
C GLU A 284 9.59 -5.39 16.55
N GLY A 285 9.34 -4.80 15.39
CA GLY A 285 8.35 -5.27 14.43
C GLY A 285 8.83 -6.49 13.65
N SER A 286 7.92 -7.17 12.96
CA SER A 286 8.31 -8.32 12.14
C SER A 286 7.50 -8.43 10.85
N VAL A 287 8.01 -9.27 9.96
CA VAL A 287 7.33 -9.71 8.73
C VAL A 287 7.10 -11.20 8.81
N GLY A 288 5.86 -11.62 8.61
CA GLY A 288 5.50 -13.01 8.41
C GLY A 288 5.47 -13.35 6.92
N VAL A 289 6.14 -14.43 6.54
CA VAL A 289 6.14 -14.97 5.17
C VAL A 289 5.48 -16.34 5.20
N LEU A 290 4.36 -16.47 4.49
CA LEU A 290 3.61 -17.72 4.34
C LEU A 290 3.74 -18.20 2.91
N LEU A 291 4.52 -19.27 2.68
CA LEU A 291 4.72 -19.82 1.33
C LEU A 291 3.47 -20.55 0.86
N GLY A 292 3.01 -20.21 -0.34
CA GLY A 292 1.82 -20.79 -0.95
C GLY A 292 2.02 -22.23 -1.42
N ASN A 293 0.99 -23.05 -1.29
CA ASN A 293 0.98 -24.40 -1.87
C ASN A 293 0.41 -24.43 -3.30
N GLY A 294 -0.08 -23.27 -3.82
CA GLY A 294 -0.72 -23.13 -5.12
C GLY A 294 -2.17 -23.64 -5.17
N ASN A 295 -2.79 -23.87 -4.04
CA ASN A 295 -4.17 -24.35 -3.91
C ASN A 295 -5.00 -23.54 -2.90
N GLY A 296 -4.59 -22.31 -2.64
CA GLY A 296 -5.21 -21.42 -1.63
C GLY A 296 -4.89 -21.79 -0.19
N THR A 297 -3.91 -22.69 0.02
CA THR A 297 -3.38 -23.00 1.36
C THR A 297 -1.91 -22.62 1.47
N PHE A 298 -1.43 -22.44 2.69
CA PHE A 298 -0.09 -21.95 2.96
C PHE A 298 0.66 -22.86 3.92
N GLN A 299 2.00 -22.84 3.83
CA GLN A 299 2.90 -23.50 4.75
C GLN A 299 2.94 -22.75 6.09
N ALA A 300 3.61 -23.35 7.08
CA ALA A 300 3.86 -22.68 8.36
C ALA A 300 4.63 -21.37 8.15
N VAL A 301 4.17 -20.31 8.80
CA VAL A 301 4.75 -18.98 8.67
C VAL A 301 6.22 -18.96 9.12
N LYS A 302 7.06 -18.27 8.35
CA LYS A 302 8.42 -17.89 8.76
C LYS A 302 8.42 -16.41 9.13
N ARG A 303 8.98 -16.09 10.29
CA ARG A 303 9.08 -14.71 10.79
C ARG A 303 10.47 -14.14 10.59
N TYR A 304 10.52 -12.88 10.18
CA TYR A 304 11.74 -12.07 10.06
C TYR A 304 11.55 -10.76 10.82
N LEU A 305 12.59 -10.28 11.51
CA LEU A 305 12.56 -8.97 12.16
C LEU A 305 12.56 -7.87 11.10
N SER A 306 11.77 -6.82 11.32
CA SER A 306 11.59 -5.74 10.33
C SER A 306 12.73 -4.72 10.29
N GLY A 307 13.61 -4.73 11.29
CA GLY A 307 14.70 -3.75 11.43
C GLY A 307 14.28 -2.46 12.10
N GLY A 308 13.12 -2.43 12.74
CA GLY A 308 12.62 -1.29 13.51
C GLY A 308 11.47 -1.68 14.40
N SER A 309 10.95 -0.74 15.16
CA SER A 309 9.80 -0.94 16.04
C SER A 309 8.51 -0.56 15.33
N GLY A 310 7.44 -1.32 15.57
CA GLY A 310 6.13 -1.02 15.03
C GLY A 310 6.06 -1.14 13.51
N ALA A 311 6.22 -2.36 12.96
CA ALA A 311 6.08 -2.60 11.52
C ALA A 311 4.62 -2.45 11.10
N ILE A 312 4.35 -1.51 10.19
CA ILE A 312 3.00 -1.15 9.75
C ILE A 312 2.75 -1.63 8.33
N SER A 313 3.57 -1.20 7.38
CA SER A 313 3.41 -1.46 5.96
C SER A 313 4.52 -2.33 5.43
N VAL A 314 4.18 -3.12 4.41
CA VAL A 314 5.12 -3.98 3.69
C VAL A 314 4.89 -3.84 2.19
N ALA A 315 6.00 -3.78 1.43
CA ALA A 315 5.99 -3.88 -0.02
C ALA A 315 7.02 -4.92 -0.47
N VAL A 316 6.82 -5.47 -1.67
CA VAL A 316 7.71 -6.46 -2.28
C VAL A 316 8.15 -5.97 -3.65
N ALA A 317 9.46 -5.92 -3.89
CA ALA A 317 10.04 -5.49 -5.16
C ALA A 317 11.46 -6.02 -5.32
N ASP A 318 11.97 -6.14 -6.55
CA ASP A 318 13.38 -6.45 -6.81
C ASP A 318 14.20 -5.14 -6.84
N LEU A 319 14.79 -4.79 -5.70
CA LEU A 319 15.46 -3.50 -5.48
C LEU A 319 16.87 -3.46 -6.05
N ASN A 320 17.47 -4.62 -6.28
CA ASN A 320 18.85 -4.75 -6.76
C ASN A 320 18.96 -5.36 -8.15
N LYS A 321 17.82 -5.68 -8.79
CA LYS A 321 17.72 -6.26 -10.14
C LYS A 321 18.38 -7.64 -10.28
N ASP A 322 18.36 -8.43 -9.20
CA ASP A 322 18.89 -9.78 -9.21
C ASP A 322 17.83 -10.85 -9.53
N GLY A 323 16.60 -10.43 -9.83
CA GLY A 323 15.46 -11.29 -10.14
C GLY A 323 14.82 -11.95 -8.92
N ARG A 324 15.18 -11.54 -7.71
CA ARG A 324 14.67 -12.07 -6.45
C ARG A 324 13.92 -10.98 -5.71
N PRO A 325 12.67 -11.22 -5.32
CA PRO A 325 11.91 -10.22 -4.59
C PRO A 325 12.53 -9.92 -3.21
N ASP A 326 12.67 -8.63 -2.91
CA ASP A 326 13.08 -8.06 -1.63
C ASP A 326 11.86 -7.52 -0.90
N ILE A 327 11.95 -7.33 0.41
CA ILE A 327 10.87 -6.79 1.23
C ILE A 327 11.27 -5.42 1.78
N LEU A 328 10.36 -4.45 1.65
CA LEU A 328 10.39 -3.15 2.30
C LEU A 328 9.41 -3.15 3.46
N VAL A 329 9.77 -2.55 4.58
CA VAL A 329 8.91 -2.45 5.77
C VAL A 329 8.95 -1.03 6.32
N ALA A 330 7.81 -0.37 6.40
CA ALA A 330 7.70 0.89 7.14
C ALA A 330 7.55 0.58 8.64
N ASN A 331 8.48 1.09 9.44
CA ASN A 331 8.48 0.96 10.90
C ASN A 331 8.25 2.34 11.51
N CYS A 332 7.20 2.50 12.30
CA CYS A 332 6.80 3.82 12.78
C CYS A 332 7.69 4.40 13.89
N GLY A 333 8.46 3.57 14.55
CA GLY A 333 9.43 4.01 15.55
C GLY A 333 9.16 3.45 16.95
N PRO A 334 10.07 3.72 17.91
CA PRO A 334 10.04 3.12 19.26
C PRO A 334 8.99 3.72 20.18
N GLU A 335 8.44 4.88 19.86
CA GLU A 335 7.31 5.46 20.57
C GLU A 335 6.01 5.05 19.85
N ALA A 336 4.87 5.19 20.53
CA ALA A 336 3.59 4.86 19.89
C ALA A 336 3.46 5.56 18.55
N CYS A 337 3.13 4.79 17.49
CA CYS A 337 2.93 5.35 16.16
C CYS A 337 1.88 6.45 16.21
N GLY A 338 2.28 7.68 16.01
CA GLY A 338 1.40 8.83 16.10
C GLY A 338 2.04 10.11 15.61
N PRO A 339 1.26 11.18 15.47
CA PRO A 339 1.78 12.45 15.04
C PRO A 339 2.95 12.90 15.93
N GLY A 340 4.11 13.14 15.32
CA GLY A 340 5.29 13.61 16.04
C GLY A 340 6.14 12.55 16.75
N SER A 341 5.81 11.26 16.65
CA SER A 341 6.67 10.18 17.19
C SER A 341 7.99 10.12 16.42
N PRO A 342 9.14 10.34 17.08
CA PRO A 342 10.43 10.42 16.40
C PRO A 342 10.98 9.02 16.03
N GLY A 343 11.86 8.98 15.05
CA GLY A 343 12.78 7.86 14.87
C GLY A 343 12.27 6.68 14.07
N GLY A 344 11.28 6.87 13.19
CA GLY A 344 10.86 5.83 12.26
C GLY A 344 11.90 5.53 11.18
N ASN A 345 11.79 4.35 10.57
CA ASN A 345 12.70 3.90 9.52
C ASN A 345 12.01 3.00 8.50
N VAL A 346 12.69 2.74 7.39
CA VAL A 346 12.34 1.67 6.45
C VAL A 346 13.36 0.54 6.60
N GLY A 347 12.87 -0.64 6.95
CA GLY A 347 13.65 -1.87 6.91
C GLY A 347 13.65 -2.47 5.50
N VAL A 348 14.83 -2.88 5.02
CA VAL A 348 15.01 -3.53 3.72
C VAL A 348 15.55 -4.93 3.96
N LEU A 349 14.80 -5.96 3.56
CA LEU A 349 15.18 -7.36 3.68
C LEU A 349 15.45 -7.93 2.29
N MET A 350 16.73 -8.14 1.97
CA MET A 350 17.13 -8.67 0.66
C MET A 350 16.76 -10.15 0.52
N GLY A 351 16.07 -10.49 -0.55
CA GLY A 351 15.65 -11.84 -0.88
C GLY A 351 16.80 -12.78 -1.26
N LYS A 352 16.65 -14.06 -0.94
CA LYS A 352 17.59 -15.11 -1.38
C LYS A 352 17.01 -15.96 -2.51
N GLY A 353 15.78 -15.65 -2.98
CA GLY A 353 15.09 -16.35 -4.05
C GLY A 353 14.52 -17.73 -3.68
N ASN A 354 14.48 -18.05 -2.40
CA ASN A 354 13.95 -19.33 -1.87
C ASN A 354 12.96 -19.13 -0.73
N GLY A 355 12.31 -17.97 -0.66
CA GLY A 355 11.40 -17.59 0.43
C GLY A 355 12.12 -17.29 1.75
N THR A 356 13.46 -17.07 1.69
CA THR A 356 14.20 -16.59 2.85
C THR A 356 14.91 -15.27 2.54
N PHE A 357 15.17 -14.49 3.58
CA PHE A 357 15.69 -13.14 3.47
C PHE A 357 16.97 -12.95 4.31
N LYS A 358 17.76 -11.96 3.95
CA LYS A 358 18.86 -11.48 4.80
C LYS A 358 18.28 -10.68 5.98
N PRO A 359 19.04 -10.48 7.07
CA PRO A 359 18.63 -9.53 8.12
C PRO A 359 18.32 -8.16 7.54
N ALA A 360 17.36 -7.47 8.13
CA ALA A 360 16.96 -6.15 7.68
C ALA A 360 18.10 -5.14 7.81
N VAL A 361 18.24 -4.28 6.80
CA VAL A 361 19.06 -3.07 6.84
C VAL A 361 18.11 -1.88 6.95
N SER A 362 18.30 -1.03 7.96
CA SER A 362 17.39 0.08 8.25
C SER A 362 17.88 1.39 7.65
N TYR A 363 16.96 2.11 7.02
CA TYR A 363 17.19 3.45 6.47
C TYR A 363 16.31 4.45 7.22
N PRO A 364 16.88 5.54 7.78
CA PRO A 364 16.10 6.56 8.45
C PRO A 364 15.02 7.13 7.51
N ALA A 365 13.81 7.25 8.02
CA ALA A 365 12.71 8.00 7.43
C ALA A 365 12.28 9.07 8.45
N GLU A 366 11.43 9.97 8.02
CA GLU A 366 10.87 10.98 8.92
C GLU A 366 9.96 10.36 10.00
N ASN A 367 9.33 11.20 10.78
CA ASN A 367 8.49 10.75 11.90
C ASN A 367 7.31 9.89 11.43
N SER A 368 7.14 8.77 12.10
CA SER A 368 6.05 7.83 11.89
C SER A 368 5.84 7.42 10.42
N PRO A 369 6.79 6.74 9.78
CA PRO A 369 6.58 6.09 8.49
C PRO A 369 5.38 5.16 8.55
N PHE A 370 4.56 5.23 7.50
CA PHE A 370 3.25 4.62 7.58
C PHE A 370 2.98 3.65 6.45
N ASP A 371 3.09 4.13 5.20
CA ASP A 371 2.95 3.32 4.00
C ASP A 371 4.23 3.42 3.17
N VAL A 372 4.61 2.32 2.54
CA VAL A 372 5.81 2.22 1.74
C VAL A 372 5.52 1.58 0.39
N VAL A 373 6.02 2.20 -0.67
CA VAL A 373 5.97 1.66 -2.03
C VAL A 373 7.34 1.78 -2.70
N ALA A 374 7.60 0.93 -3.69
CA ALA A 374 8.77 1.00 -4.54
C ALA A 374 8.38 1.52 -5.92
N ALA A 375 9.04 2.58 -6.40
CA ALA A 375 8.81 3.15 -7.73
C ALA A 375 10.04 3.94 -8.20
N ASP A 376 10.34 3.93 -9.51
CA ASP A 376 11.38 4.79 -10.08
C ASP A 376 10.81 6.21 -10.31
N VAL A 377 10.88 7.06 -9.27
CA VAL A 377 10.32 8.43 -9.35
C VAL A 377 11.27 9.44 -9.94
N ASN A 378 12.54 9.07 -10.15
CA ASN A 378 13.54 9.96 -10.74
C ASN A 378 13.87 9.61 -12.20
N GLY A 379 13.36 8.49 -12.74
CA GLY A 379 13.55 8.04 -14.10
C GLY A 379 14.96 7.54 -14.40
N ASP A 380 15.70 7.05 -13.40
CA ASP A 380 17.05 6.50 -13.58
C ASP A 380 17.08 4.99 -13.81
N GLY A 381 15.92 4.35 -13.77
CA GLY A 381 15.72 2.93 -13.95
C GLY A 381 15.95 2.11 -12.67
N ASN A 382 16.28 2.71 -11.55
CA ASN A 382 16.38 2.03 -10.25
C ASN A 382 15.13 2.33 -9.43
N LEU A 383 14.67 1.34 -8.65
CA LEU A 383 13.54 1.57 -7.77
C LEU A 383 13.95 2.43 -6.58
N ASP A 384 13.19 3.49 -6.36
CA ASP A 384 13.24 4.34 -5.18
C ASP A 384 12.23 3.84 -4.15
N ILE A 385 12.43 4.19 -2.88
CA ILE A 385 11.43 3.96 -1.84
C ILE A 385 10.67 5.26 -1.61
N VAL A 386 9.35 5.20 -1.69
CA VAL A 386 8.44 6.31 -1.37
C VAL A 386 7.65 5.95 -0.12
N VAL A 387 7.71 6.80 0.89
CA VAL A 387 7.13 6.56 2.22
C VAL A 387 6.20 7.70 2.58
N SER A 388 4.96 7.38 2.94
CA SER A 388 4.11 8.35 3.61
C SER A 388 4.44 8.42 5.11
N ASN A 389 4.43 9.61 5.69
CA ASN A 389 4.72 9.83 7.09
C ASN A 389 3.54 10.54 7.75
N TRP A 390 3.16 10.07 8.95
CA TRP A 390 2.02 10.64 9.68
C TRP A 390 2.28 12.05 10.17
N GLY A 391 3.51 12.41 10.49
CA GLY A 391 3.87 13.74 10.97
C GLY A 391 5.17 14.27 10.40
N THR A 392 5.40 15.58 10.56
CA THR A 392 6.69 16.22 10.28
C THR A 392 7.49 16.40 11.56
N PRO A 393 8.84 16.55 11.48
CA PRO A 393 9.70 16.77 12.66
C PRO A 393 9.40 18.08 13.41
N ASN A 394 8.71 19.03 12.80
CA ASN A 394 8.42 20.32 13.42
C ASN A 394 7.23 20.20 14.38
N ALA A 395 7.55 20.10 15.65
CA ALA A 395 6.60 19.98 16.74
C ALA A 395 5.52 21.06 16.70
N GLY A 396 4.27 20.66 16.69
CA GLY A 396 3.11 21.52 16.82
C GLY A 396 2.15 21.57 15.65
N THR A 397 2.49 20.99 14.50
CA THR A 397 1.59 20.81 13.36
C THR A 397 1.47 19.32 13.04
N ASN A 398 0.24 18.83 12.84
CA ASN A 398 -0.01 17.46 12.40
C ASN A 398 0.18 17.32 10.87
N ASP A 399 1.10 18.09 10.31
CA ASP A 399 1.34 18.09 8.86
C ASP A 399 1.94 16.75 8.44
N GLY A 400 1.29 16.07 7.50
CA GLY A 400 1.82 14.85 6.90
C GLY A 400 2.97 15.16 5.93
N ALA A 401 3.78 14.15 5.65
CA ALA A 401 4.88 14.26 4.70
C ALA A 401 5.00 13.02 3.81
N VAL A 402 5.79 13.15 2.75
CA VAL A 402 6.26 12.02 1.95
C VAL A 402 7.78 12.07 1.89
N THR A 403 8.42 10.94 2.17
CA THR A 403 9.88 10.77 2.10
C THR A 403 10.24 9.90 0.92
N VAL A 404 11.25 10.31 0.16
CA VAL A 404 11.81 9.56 -0.98
C VAL A 404 13.25 9.21 -0.69
N LEU A 405 13.57 7.90 -0.70
CA LEU A 405 14.93 7.39 -0.64
C LEU A 405 15.31 6.85 -2.03
N ARG A 406 16.20 7.55 -2.71
CA ARG A 406 16.59 7.18 -4.08
C ARG A 406 17.46 5.95 -4.10
N GLY A 407 17.07 4.95 -4.90
CA GLY A 407 17.81 3.71 -5.09
C GLY A 407 19.11 3.91 -5.85
N LYS A 408 20.08 3.03 -5.59
CA LYS A 408 21.33 2.95 -6.35
C LYS A 408 21.37 1.76 -7.30
N GLY A 409 20.29 0.92 -7.28
CA GLY A 409 20.19 -0.29 -8.09
C GLY A 409 20.96 -1.50 -7.55
N ASP A 410 21.55 -1.38 -6.38
CA ASP A 410 22.29 -2.44 -5.66
C ASP A 410 21.59 -2.87 -4.36
N GLY A 411 20.33 -2.43 -4.17
CA GLY A 411 19.56 -2.63 -2.93
C GLY A 411 19.93 -1.66 -1.81
N THR A 412 20.78 -0.65 -2.10
CA THR A 412 21.10 0.44 -1.17
C THR A 412 20.53 1.77 -1.65
N PHE A 413 20.37 2.71 -0.73
CA PHE A 413 19.65 3.96 -0.98
C PHE A 413 20.52 5.18 -0.60
N ARG A 414 20.19 6.31 -1.19
CA ARG A 414 20.75 7.62 -0.86
C ARG A 414 20.05 8.22 0.34
N THR A 415 20.58 9.34 0.86
CA THR A 415 19.93 10.13 1.90
C THR A 415 18.50 10.50 1.48
N ALA A 416 17.58 10.40 2.41
CA ALA A 416 16.18 10.71 2.23
C ALA A 416 15.95 12.18 1.83
N GLN A 417 14.92 12.41 1.02
CA GLN A 417 14.37 13.72 0.70
C GLN A 417 12.90 13.74 1.14
N THR A 418 12.50 14.74 1.90
CA THR A 418 11.15 14.84 2.44
C THR A 418 10.42 16.02 1.84
N PHE A 419 9.14 15.83 1.53
CA PHE A 419 8.24 16.81 0.94
C PHE A 419 6.95 16.90 1.76
N PRO A 420 6.37 18.12 1.95
CA PRO A 420 5.07 18.26 2.59
C PRO A 420 3.98 17.51 1.81
N SER A 421 3.13 16.79 2.49
CA SER A 421 1.99 16.09 1.88
C SER A 421 0.91 17.02 1.34
N GLY A 422 0.80 18.23 1.89
CA GLY A 422 -0.27 19.18 1.59
C GLY A 422 -1.57 18.92 2.37
N GLY A 423 -1.55 17.99 3.30
CA GLY A 423 -2.61 17.68 4.26
C GLY A 423 -2.03 17.27 5.59
N ALA A 424 -2.86 17.08 6.60
CA ALA A 424 -2.44 16.52 7.87
C ALA A 424 -2.43 14.99 7.79
N GLU A 425 -1.55 14.35 8.56
CA GLU A 425 -1.51 12.92 8.72
C GLU A 425 -1.67 12.16 7.38
N ALA A 426 -0.58 11.72 6.78
CA ALA A 426 -0.61 11.02 5.50
C ALA A 426 -0.50 9.49 5.69
N PRO A 427 -1.63 8.78 5.93
CA PRO A 427 -1.60 7.33 6.16
C PRO A 427 -1.40 6.50 4.89
N SER A 428 -1.44 7.07 3.70
CA SER A 428 -1.34 6.30 2.46
C SER A 428 -0.63 7.02 1.34
N VAL A 429 0.17 6.27 0.59
CA VAL A 429 0.84 6.74 -0.62
C VAL A 429 0.55 5.83 -1.81
N ALA A 430 0.27 6.47 -2.95
CA ALA A 430 0.16 5.82 -4.24
C ALA A 430 1.05 6.55 -5.26
N VAL A 431 1.64 5.82 -6.20
CA VAL A 431 2.53 6.38 -7.22
C VAL A 431 2.07 5.96 -8.62
N ALA A 432 1.74 6.92 -9.48
CA ALA A 432 1.41 6.69 -10.88
C ALA A 432 1.52 7.99 -11.68
N ASP A 433 1.70 7.91 -13.00
CA ASP A 433 1.66 9.06 -13.90
C ASP A 433 0.21 9.50 -14.16
N VAL A 434 -0.32 10.37 -13.27
CA VAL A 434 -1.73 10.82 -13.35
C VAL A 434 -1.95 11.97 -14.34
N ASN A 435 -0.86 12.54 -14.86
CA ASN A 435 -0.92 13.64 -15.83
C ASN A 435 -0.45 13.24 -17.23
N LYS A 436 0.00 12.00 -17.42
CA LYS A 436 0.49 11.43 -18.68
C LYS A 436 1.73 12.14 -19.26
N ASP A 437 2.63 12.62 -18.38
CA ASP A 437 3.88 13.24 -18.80
C ASP A 437 5.08 12.27 -18.79
N GLY A 438 4.85 11.01 -18.46
CA GLY A 438 5.84 9.93 -18.42
C GLY A 438 6.65 9.87 -17.12
N ARG A 439 6.27 10.63 -16.10
CA ARG A 439 6.90 10.63 -14.78
C ARG A 439 5.89 10.24 -13.73
N PRO A 440 6.22 9.28 -12.83
CA PRO A 440 5.33 8.92 -11.75
C PRO A 440 5.10 10.08 -10.78
N ASP A 441 3.84 10.44 -10.54
CA ASP A 441 3.39 11.40 -9.55
C ASP A 441 3.09 10.70 -8.22
N ILE A 442 3.01 11.47 -7.14
CA ILE A 442 2.67 10.93 -5.81
C ILE A 442 1.27 11.38 -5.42
N VAL A 443 0.46 10.44 -4.96
CA VAL A 443 -0.88 10.67 -4.43
C VAL A 443 -0.91 10.20 -2.98
N LEU A 444 -1.42 11.04 -2.09
CA LEU A 444 -1.50 10.75 -0.65
C LEU A 444 -2.95 10.88 -0.17
N ALA A 445 -3.43 9.92 0.62
CA ALA A 445 -4.60 10.12 1.44
C ALA A 445 -4.18 10.88 2.71
N CYS A 446 -4.93 11.91 3.11
CA CYS A 446 -4.63 12.71 4.29
C CYS A 446 -5.88 12.86 5.17
N VAL A 447 -5.73 12.63 6.47
CA VAL A 447 -6.85 12.55 7.43
C VAL A 447 -7.58 13.88 7.60
N ALA A 448 -6.87 15.00 7.51
CA ALA A 448 -7.45 16.34 7.63
C ALA A 448 -6.77 17.35 6.71
N ASP A 449 -7.45 18.46 6.46
CA ASP A 449 -6.85 19.63 5.82
C ASP A 449 -6.17 20.48 6.89
N THR A 450 -4.86 20.77 6.71
CA THR A 450 -4.08 21.60 7.64
C THR A 450 -4.65 23.01 7.83
N LEU A 451 -5.45 23.49 6.87
CA LEU A 451 -5.94 24.87 6.84
C LEU A 451 -7.32 25.05 7.49
N SER A 452 -8.13 24.02 7.66
CA SER A 452 -9.54 24.22 8.00
C SER A 452 -9.99 23.63 9.32
N GLN A 453 -9.21 22.78 10.00
CA GLN A 453 -9.64 22.00 11.19
C GLN A 453 -11.03 21.34 11.05
N THR A 454 -11.59 21.38 9.86
CA THR A 454 -12.79 20.62 9.52
C THR A 454 -12.31 19.26 9.06
N SER A 455 -12.65 18.25 9.79
CA SER A 455 -12.25 16.85 9.63
C SER A 455 -12.72 16.16 8.33
N THR A 456 -13.05 16.91 7.29
CA THR A 456 -13.25 16.35 5.94
C THR A 456 -11.93 15.91 5.37
N GLY A 457 -11.81 14.63 4.99
CA GLY A 457 -10.61 14.10 4.40
C GLY A 457 -10.24 14.75 3.06
N VAL A 458 -8.98 14.71 2.76
CA VAL A 458 -8.44 15.14 1.46
C VAL A 458 -7.57 14.05 0.86
N VAL A 459 -7.52 14.00 -0.45
CA VAL A 459 -6.47 13.32 -1.21
C VAL A 459 -5.62 14.39 -1.86
N THR A 460 -4.29 14.29 -1.73
CA THR A 460 -3.36 15.28 -2.26
C THR A 460 -2.52 14.69 -3.39
N VAL A 461 -2.21 15.51 -4.38
CA VAL A 461 -1.44 15.11 -5.57
C VAL A 461 -0.21 15.98 -5.71
N LEU A 462 0.95 15.36 -5.75
CA LEU A 462 2.25 15.99 -5.97
C LEU A 462 2.71 15.62 -7.38
N ILE A 463 2.63 16.56 -8.30
CA ILE A 463 3.08 16.36 -9.68
C ILE A 463 4.61 16.36 -9.74
N ASN A 464 5.15 15.31 -10.31
CA ASN A 464 6.58 15.11 -10.50
C ASN A 464 7.11 15.98 -11.65
N VAL A 465 8.06 16.85 -11.36
CA VAL A 465 8.73 17.70 -12.33
C VAL A 465 10.25 17.45 -12.37
N THR A 466 10.67 16.31 -11.87
CA THR A 466 12.07 15.86 -11.87
C THR A 466 12.58 15.83 -13.32
N LYS A 467 13.73 16.43 -13.55
CA LYS A 467 14.39 16.32 -14.84
C LYS A 467 15.01 14.94 -14.96
N SER A 468 14.53 14.14 -15.92
CA SER A 468 15.12 12.84 -16.21
C SER A 468 16.61 13.00 -16.55
N ALA A 469 17.45 12.08 -16.13
CA ALA A 469 18.80 11.99 -16.65
C ALA A 469 18.74 11.84 -18.18
N PRO A 470 19.61 12.50 -18.97
CA PRO A 470 19.64 12.30 -20.40
C PRO A 470 19.86 10.81 -20.68
N ARG A 471 18.93 10.18 -21.42
CA ARG A 471 19.14 8.80 -21.87
C ARG A 471 20.44 8.77 -22.67
N PRO A 472 21.29 7.73 -22.48
CA PRO A 472 22.45 7.54 -23.36
C PRO A 472 21.96 7.50 -24.80
N VAL A 473 22.50 8.36 -25.66
CA VAL A 473 22.23 8.36 -27.09
C VAL A 473 22.73 6.99 -27.59
N GLN A 474 21.83 6.11 -27.97
CA GLN A 474 22.21 4.93 -28.72
C GLN A 474 22.72 5.42 -30.08
N THR A 475 24.03 5.49 -30.23
CA THR A 475 24.63 5.65 -31.56
C THR A 475 24.20 4.45 -32.42
N PRO A 476 23.63 4.70 -33.62
CA PRO A 476 23.31 3.59 -34.51
C PRO A 476 24.57 2.79 -34.76
N ALA A 477 24.49 1.48 -34.60
CA ALA A 477 25.56 0.59 -35.00
C ALA A 477 25.85 0.83 -36.49
N THR A 478 27.01 1.37 -36.81
CA THR A 478 27.50 1.45 -38.19
C THR A 478 27.64 0.00 -38.69
N LEU A 479 26.75 -0.38 -39.61
CA LEU A 479 26.92 -1.61 -40.37
C LEU A 479 28.25 -1.50 -41.19
N GLN A 480 29.24 -2.30 -40.83
CA GLN A 480 30.33 -2.70 -41.69
C GLN A 480 30.09 -4.08 -42.24
#